data_f96b4323c3f56c33087f93fe2602f8dc
#
_entry.id   f96b4323c3f56c33087f93fe2602f8dc
#
_cell.length_a   1.000
_cell.length_b   1.000
_cell.length_c   1.000
_cell.angle_alpha   90.00
_cell.angle_beta   90.00
_cell.angle_gamma   90.00
#
_symmetry.space_group_name_H-M   'P 1'
#
loop_
_entity.id
_entity.type
_entity.pdbx_description
1 polymer ?
#
loop_
_entity_poly.entity_id
_entity_poly.type
_entity_poly.pdbx_seq_one_letter_code
_entity_poly.pdbx_strand_id
1 'polypeptide(L)'
;EWMQDLLRLPKRDQSSAEQFASWLPYSAYIGSEQVFVNRDGLGFLLEIIPQSGADERMVEVLVSLYASCPAGTGIQYNLFGSPHIRGPLREYANLRVEDADQVDKAKHWGRAARNENLFRLLARARVAHLMKAAHRSMTRGFHYSIRDFRLMMSVTIPGDGGDLRRREELIA
;
A
#
# COMPACT_ATOMS: atom_id res chain seq x y z
N GLU A 1 -20.24 36.43 15.62
CA GLU A 1 -19.19 37.39 15.19
C GLU A 1 -17.78 36.77 15.33
N TRP A 2 -17.42 36.16 16.46
CA TRP A 2 -16.11 35.56 16.69
C TRP A 2 -15.78 34.35 15.78
N MET A 3 -16.75 33.62 15.28
CA MET A 3 -16.56 32.46 14.40
C MET A 3 -16.27 32.88 12.94
N GLN A 4 -16.63 34.09 12.52
CA GLN A 4 -16.27 34.63 11.21
C GLN A 4 -14.86 35.15 11.16
N ASP A 5 -14.25 35.55 12.27
CA ASP A 5 -12.86 35.99 12.35
C ASP A 5 -11.89 34.79 12.34
N LEU A 6 -12.29 33.63 12.84
CA LEU A 6 -11.52 32.39 12.75
C LEU A 6 -11.43 31.84 11.32
N LEU A 7 -12.39 32.19 10.45
CA LEU A 7 -12.41 31.78 9.05
C LEU A 7 -11.73 32.80 8.12
N ARG A 8 -11.30 33.95 8.65
CA ARG A 8 -10.40 34.84 7.94
C ARG A 8 -8.97 34.30 8.00
N LEU A 9 -8.75 33.19 7.29
CA LEU A 9 -7.39 32.86 6.87
C LEU A 9 -6.82 34.14 6.19
N PRO A 10 -5.64 34.62 6.61
CA PRO A 10 -5.01 35.76 5.95
C PRO A 10 -5.00 35.43 4.47
N LYS A 11 -5.49 36.37 3.63
CA LYS A 11 -5.32 36.27 2.18
C LYS A 11 -3.82 36.15 1.96
N ARG A 12 -3.37 34.93 1.82
CA ARG A 12 -1.99 34.60 1.53
C ARG A 12 -1.74 35.22 0.17
N ASP A 13 -0.84 36.18 0.12
CA ASP A 13 -0.38 36.75 -1.10
C ASP A 13 0.02 35.62 -2.03
N GLN A 14 -0.81 35.31 -3.02
CA GLN A 14 -0.62 34.19 -3.93
C GLN A 14 0.56 34.40 -4.89
N SER A 15 1.25 35.54 -4.75
CA SER A 15 2.29 35.96 -5.67
C SER A 15 3.68 35.43 -5.39
N SER A 16 3.95 34.74 -4.27
CA SER A 16 5.32 34.30 -3.97
C SER A 16 5.46 33.01 -3.16
N ALA A 17 4.39 32.39 -2.70
CA ALA A 17 4.50 31.07 -2.07
C ALA A 17 4.42 30.00 -3.16
N GLU A 18 5.56 29.39 -3.47
CA GLU A 18 5.57 28.13 -4.22
C GLU A 18 4.55 27.17 -3.58
N GLN A 19 3.49 26.88 -4.31
CA GLN A 19 2.49 25.93 -3.83
C GLN A 19 3.18 24.57 -3.71
N PHE A 20 2.90 23.82 -2.67
CA PHE A 20 3.42 22.44 -2.51
C PHE A 20 3.20 21.61 -3.78
N ALA A 21 2.09 21.82 -4.49
CA ALA A 21 1.81 21.21 -5.78
C ALA A 21 2.88 21.47 -6.85
N SER A 22 3.58 22.62 -6.79
CA SER A 22 4.66 22.93 -7.74
C SER A 22 5.91 22.07 -7.56
N TRP A 23 6.08 21.44 -6.39
CA TRP A 23 7.19 20.55 -6.10
C TRP A 23 6.92 19.10 -6.53
N LEU A 24 5.65 18.79 -6.81
CA LEU A 24 5.27 17.45 -7.24
C LEU A 24 5.55 17.30 -8.75
N PRO A 25 6.09 16.16 -9.18
CA PRO A 25 6.45 15.95 -10.59
C PRO A 25 5.22 15.76 -11.49
N TYR A 26 4.10 15.29 -10.96
CA TYR A 26 2.90 15.00 -11.73
C TYR A 26 2.04 16.25 -11.91
N SER A 27 1.48 16.39 -13.11
CA SER A 27 0.59 17.49 -13.51
C SER A 27 -0.86 17.06 -13.60
N ALA A 28 -1.12 15.82 -14.03
CA ALA A 28 -2.46 15.28 -14.20
C ALA A 28 -2.48 13.75 -14.05
N TYR A 29 -3.68 13.19 -13.89
CA TYR A 29 -3.94 11.74 -13.90
C TYR A 29 -5.08 11.44 -14.86
N ILE A 30 -4.84 10.53 -15.80
CA ILE A 30 -5.81 10.08 -16.80
C ILE A 30 -6.44 8.79 -16.29
N GLY A 31 -7.63 8.90 -15.66
CA GLY A 31 -8.25 7.77 -14.98
C GLY A 31 -8.69 6.62 -15.88
N SER A 32 -9.03 6.89 -17.16
CA SER A 32 -9.40 5.86 -18.12
C SER A 32 -8.25 4.93 -18.51
N GLU A 33 -7.02 5.44 -18.48
CA GLU A 33 -5.79 4.73 -18.86
C GLU A 33 -4.93 4.39 -17.65
N GLN A 34 -5.26 4.95 -16.47
CA GLN A 34 -4.48 4.81 -15.23
C GLN A 34 -3.05 5.36 -15.35
N VAL A 35 -2.86 6.41 -16.17
CA VAL A 35 -1.57 7.02 -16.45
C VAL A 35 -1.45 8.37 -15.75
N PHE A 36 -0.31 8.61 -15.12
CA PHE A 36 0.10 9.91 -14.61
C PHE A 36 0.82 10.71 -15.69
N VAL A 37 0.42 11.96 -15.87
CA VAL A 37 1.13 12.93 -16.68
C VAL A 37 2.07 13.70 -15.76
N ASN A 38 3.36 13.53 -15.97
CA ASN A 38 4.41 14.28 -15.29
C ASN A 38 4.85 15.48 -16.14
N ARG A 39 5.70 16.34 -15.59
CA ARG A 39 6.23 17.49 -16.32
C ARG A 39 7.03 17.10 -17.56
N ASP A 40 7.83 16.04 -17.41
CA ASP A 40 8.80 15.61 -18.42
C ASP A 40 8.53 14.20 -18.94
N GLY A 41 7.35 13.65 -18.66
CA GLY A 41 7.04 12.27 -19.06
C GLY A 41 5.67 11.79 -18.64
N LEU A 42 5.44 10.54 -18.98
CA LEU A 42 4.24 9.77 -18.62
C LEU A 42 4.64 8.60 -17.73
N GLY A 43 3.76 8.15 -16.87
CA GLY A 43 4.06 7.00 -16.03
C GLY A 43 2.85 6.35 -15.41
N PHE A 44 3.03 5.15 -14.92
CA PHE A 44 2.04 4.43 -14.11
C PHE A 44 2.69 3.81 -12.88
N LEU A 45 1.85 3.40 -11.96
CA LEU A 45 2.25 2.78 -10.70
C LEU A 45 1.52 1.45 -10.53
N LEU A 46 2.28 0.39 -10.25
CA LEU A 46 1.75 -0.93 -9.95
C LEU A 46 2.10 -1.36 -8.53
N GLU A 47 1.14 -1.96 -7.85
CA GLU A 47 1.42 -2.67 -6.60
C GLU A 47 1.76 -4.12 -6.94
N ILE A 48 2.92 -4.58 -6.51
CA ILE A 48 3.44 -5.92 -6.78
C ILE A 48 3.50 -6.69 -5.47
N ILE A 49 3.18 -7.97 -5.51
CA ILE A 49 3.33 -8.85 -4.35
C ILE A 49 4.82 -9.07 -4.07
N PRO A 50 5.32 -8.68 -2.88
CA PRO A 50 6.73 -8.89 -2.54
C PRO A 50 7.08 -10.39 -2.54
N GLN A 51 8.16 -10.74 -3.21
CA GLN A 51 8.71 -12.09 -3.20
C GLN A 51 9.70 -12.24 -2.04
N SER A 52 9.79 -13.44 -1.48
CA SER A 52 10.71 -13.74 -0.36
C SER A 52 12.13 -14.12 -0.79
N GLY A 53 12.44 -14.01 -2.07
CA GLY A 53 13.76 -14.32 -2.63
C GLY A 53 13.81 -14.02 -4.12
N ALA A 54 14.96 -14.19 -4.71
CA ALA A 54 15.20 -14.07 -6.15
C ALA A 54 15.70 -15.42 -6.68
N ASP A 55 15.12 -15.86 -7.79
CA ASP A 55 15.54 -17.03 -8.54
C ASP A 55 15.94 -16.64 -9.99
N GLU A 56 16.46 -17.59 -10.74
CA GLU A 56 16.86 -17.37 -12.14
C GLU A 56 15.68 -16.92 -13.00
N ARG A 57 14.48 -17.45 -12.76
CA ARG A 57 13.28 -17.06 -13.47
C ARG A 57 12.93 -15.58 -13.25
N MET A 58 13.12 -15.07 -12.03
CA MET A 58 12.92 -13.65 -11.75
C MET A 58 13.89 -12.77 -12.53
N VAL A 59 15.16 -13.22 -12.63
CA VAL A 59 16.16 -12.52 -13.46
C VAL A 59 15.75 -12.48 -14.92
N GLU A 60 15.29 -13.60 -15.49
CA GLU A 60 14.80 -13.68 -16.87
C GLU A 60 13.62 -12.73 -17.12
N VAL A 61 12.65 -12.69 -16.20
CA VAL A 61 11.51 -11.78 -16.28
C VAL A 61 11.96 -10.32 -16.25
N LEU A 62 12.87 -9.95 -15.35
CA LEU A 62 13.37 -8.59 -15.27
C LEU A 62 14.18 -8.19 -16.53
N VAL A 63 15.01 -9.08 -17.05
CA VAL A 63 15.76 -8.86 -18.30
C VAL A 63 14.79 -8.66 -19.47
N SER A 64 13.76 -9.49 -19.58
CA SER A 64 12.73 -9.38 -20.61
C SER A 64 11.97 -8.06 -20.49
N LEU A 65 11.60 -7.66 -19.27
CA LEU A 65 10.94 -6.38 -19.02
C LEU A 65 11.80 -5.20 -19.50
N TYR A 66 13.09 -5.18 -19.12
CA TYR A 66 14.00 -4.11 -19.55
C TYR A 66 14.22 -4.10 -21.07
N ALA A 67 14.29 -5.27 -21.69
CA ALA A 67 14.50 -5.39 -23.13
C ALA A 67 13.29 -4.91 -23.95
N SER A 68 12.08 -5.03 -23.41
CA SER A 68 10.85 -4.58 -24.06
C SER A 68 10.56 -3.09 -23.90
N CYS A 69 11.23 -2.42 -22.96
CA CYS A 69 10.98 -1.01 -22.68
C CYS A 69 11.57 -0.08 -23.75
N PRO A 70 10.86 1.00 -24.13
CA PRO A 70 11.40 2.07 -24.98
C PRO A 70 12.65 2.72 -24.38
N ALA A 71 13.49 3.32 -25.22
CA ALA A 71 14.65 4.06 -24.77
C ALA A 71 14.26 5.23 -23.87
N GLY A 72 14.94 5.37 -22.75
CA GLY A 72 14.67 6.41 -21.74
C GLY A 72 13.64 6.02 -20.69
N THR A 73 13.11 4.79 -20.74
CA THR A 73 12.22 4.29 -19.69
C THR A 73 12.93 4.22 -18.34
N GLY A 74 12.32 4.83 -17.33
CA GLY A 74 12.72 4.70 -15.93
C GLY A 74 11.84 3.69 -15.21
N ILE A 75 12.45 2.69 -14.56
CA ILE A 75 11.75 1.74 -13.70
C ILE A 75 12.30 1.88 -12.29
N GLN A 76 11.39 2.07 -11.31
CA GLN A 76 11.77 2.21 -9.92
C GLN A 76 10.94 1.28 -9.05
N TYR A 77 11.60 0.57 -8.15
CA TYR A 77 10.96 -0.28 -7.15
C TYR A 77 11.07 0.38 -5.78
N ASN A 78 9.93 0.53 -5.11
CA ASN A 78 9.84 1.11 -3.78
C ASN A 78 9.20 0.11 -2.83
N LEU A 79 9.92 -0.31 -1.79
CA LEU A 79 9.39 -1.16 -0.74
C LEU A 79 8.98 -0.31 0.45
N PHE A 80 7.68 -0.30 0.75
CA PHE A 80 7.12 0.40 1.90
C PHE A 80 6.86 -0.56 3.04
N GLY A 81 7.43 -0.28 4.21
CA GLY A 81 7.16 -1.02 5.45
C GLY A 81 6.24 -0.23 6.38
N SER A 82 4.95 -0.50 6.34
CA SER A 82 3.95 0.19 7.16
C SER A 82 3.77 -0.46 8.54
N PRO A 83 3.67 0.30 9.63
CA PRO A 83 3.26 -0.21 10.94
C PRO A 83 1.75 -0.51 11.02
N HIS A 84 0.96 -0.15 10.00
CA HIS A 84 -0.49 -0.33 9.96
C HIS A 84 -0.89 -1.75 9.57
N ILE A 85 -0.56 -2.73 10.42
CA ILE A 85 -0.81 -4.16 10.20
C ILE A 85 -2.23 -4.63 10.56
N ARG A 86 -3.14 -3.72 10.89
CA ARG A 86 -4.51 -4.06 11.35
C ARG A 86 -5.32 -4.81 10.29
N GLY A 87 -5.18 -4.46 9.00
CA GLY A 87 -5.88 -5.11 7.89
C GLY A 87 -5.55 -6.61 7.82
N PRO A 88 -4.29 -6.99 7.56
CA PRO A 88 -3.86 -8.39 7.52
C PRO A 88 -4.18 -9.18 8.81
N LEU A 89 -4.04 -8.53 9.99
CA LEU A 89 -4.39 -9.19 11.25
C LEU A 89 -5.88 -9.42 11.44
N ARG A 90 -6.72 -8.55 10.89
CA ARG A 90 -8.18 -8.73 10.89
C ARG A 90 -8.58 -9.95 10.04
N GLU A 91 -8.01 -10.11 8.87
CA GLU A 91 -8.21 -11.27 8.01
C GLU A 91 -7.80 -12.57 8.71
N TYR A 92 -6.60 -12.57 9.30
CA TYR A 92 -6.15 -13.69 10.12
C TYR A 92 -7.12 -14.01 11.27
N ALA A 93 -7.67 -13.01 11.96
CA ALA A 93 -8.62 -13.22 13.04
C ALA A 93 -9.96 -13.75 12.53
N ASN A 94 -10.44 -13.30 11.36
CA ASN A 94 -11.70 -13.75 10.76
C ASN A 94 -11.68 -15.26 10.47
N LEU A 95 -10.60 -15.79 9.89
CA LEU A 95 -10.45 -17.23 9.66
C LEU A 95 -10.63 -18.06 10.96
N ARG A 96 -10.10 -17.56 12.09
CA ARG A 96 -10.24 -18.21 13.39
C ARG A 96 -11.63 -18.06 13.99
N VAL A 97 -12.36 -17.00 13.65
CA VAL A 97 -13.77 -16.82 14.04
C VAL A 97 -14.66 -17.83 13.32
N GLU A 98 -14.41 -18.10 12.04
CA GLU A 98 -15.14 -19.13 11.29
C GLU A 98 -14.96 -20.53 11.90
N ASP A 99 -13.74 -20.92 12.25
CA ASP A 99 -13.45 -22.16 12.97
C ASP A 99 -14.23 -22.23 14.31
N ALA A 100 -14.29 -21.10 15.02
CA ALA A 100 -15.00 -21.01 16.29
C ALA A 100 -16.52 -21.15 16.11
N ASP A 101 -17.08 -20.58 15.06
CA ASP A 101 -18.52 -20.68 14.75
C ASP A 101 -18.92 -22.10 14.38
N GLN A 102 -18.06 -22.85 13.69
CA GLN A 102 -18.29 -24.26 13.40
C GLN A 102 -18.34 -25.11 14.68
N VAL A 103 -17.40 -24.86 15.62
CA VAL A 103 -17.36 -25.55 16.91
C VAL A 103 -18.59 -25.19 17.76
N ASP A 104 -19.03 -23.94 17.77
CA ASP A 104 -20.22 -23.50 18.52
C ASP A 104 -21.49 -24.12 17.94
N LYS A 105 -21.62 -24.24 16.62
CA LYS A 105 -22.72 -24.95 15.96
C LYS A 105 -22.78 -26.44 16.34
N ALA A 106 -21.61 -27.08 16.42
CA ALA A 106 -21.51 -28.49 16.81
C ALA A 106 -21.87 -28.74 18.29
N LYS A 107 -21.67 -27.73 19.15
CA LYS A 107 -21.94 -27.83 20.61
C LYS A 107 -23.37 -27.47 21.00
N HIS A 108 -24.27 -27.20 20.07
CA HIS A 108 -25.61 -26.67 20.32
C HIS A 108 -26.60 -27.66 20.97
N TRP A 109 -26.09 -28.74 21.59
CA TRP A 109 -26.88 -29.64 22.41
C TRP A 109 -26.55 -29.50 23.90
N GLY A 110 -27.10 -28.42 24.49
CA GLY A 110 -27.41 -28.36 25.89
C GLY A 110 -26.34 -27.89 26.86
N ARG A 111 -25.88 -26.64 26.73
CA ARG A 111 -25.57 -25.72 27.84
C ARG A 111 -25.24 -24.35 27.30
N ALA A 112 -25.96 -23.36 27.80
CA ALA A 112 -25.69 -21.93 27.46
C ALA A 112 -24.23 -21.63 27.68
N ALA A 113 -23.55 -21.22 26.63
CA ALA A 113 -22.14 -20.84 26.65
C ALA A 113 -21.96 -19.56 27.48
N ARG A 114 -21.64 -19.71 28.76
CA ARG A 114 -21.13 -18.60 29.60
C ARG A 114 -19.63 -18.35 29.39
N ASN A 115 -18.95 -19.22 28.68
CA ASN A 115 -17.51 -19.06 28.44
C ASN A 115 -17.29 -18.65 26.99
N GLU A 116 -16.58 -17.56 26.81
CA GLU A 116 -16.11 -17.12 25.50
C GLU A 116 -15.39 -18.30 24.81
N ASN A 117 -15.70 -18.52 23.54
CA ASN A 117 -15.07 -19.58 22.77
C ASN A 117 -13.55 -19.41 22.78
N LEU A 118 -12.85 -20.47 23.18
CA LEU A 118 -11.39 -20.47 23.31
C LEU A 118 -10.67 -20.01 22.04
N PHE A 119 -11.16 -20.38 20.85
CA PHE A 119 -10.57 -19.97 19.58
C PHE A 119 -10.67 -18.46 19.37
N ARG A 120 -11.80 -17.84 19.71
CA ARG A 120 -11.96 -16.37 19.66
C ARG A 120 -11.03 -15.68 20.66
N LEU A 121 -10.94 -16.20 21.88
CA LEU A 121 -10.03 -15.68 22.89
C LEU A 121 -8.58 -15.73 22.43
N LEU A 122 -8.14 -16.87 21.90
CA LEU A 122 -6.78 -17.06 21.37
C LEU A 122 -6.52 -16.14 20.16
N ALA A 123 -7.47 -16.01 19.24
CA ALA A 123 -7.34 -15.10 18.09
C ALA A 123 -7.16 -13.66 18.56
N ARG A 124 -7.98 -13.18 19.50
CA ARG A 124 -7.87 -11.83 20.07
C ARG A 124 -6.54 -11.61 20.79
N ALA A 125 -6.12 -12.59 21.60
CA ALA A 125 -4.84 -12.49 22.31
C ALA A 125 -3.65 -12.43 21.36
N ARG A 126 -3.65 -13.23 20.28
CA ARG A 126 -2.61 -13.20 19.24
C ARG A 126 -2.60 -11.88 18.47
N VAL A 127 -3.77 -11.41 18.05
CA VAL A 127 -3.88 -10.10 17.37
C VAL A 127 -3.35 -8.98 18.27
N ALA A 128 -3.75 -8.96 19.55
CA ALA A 128 -3.27 -7.96 20.50
C ALA A 128 -1.75 -8.04 20.71
N HIS A 129 -1.18 -9.26 20.73
CA HIS A 129 0.26 -9.47 20.83
C HIS A 129 1.00 -8.96 19.58
N LEU A 130 0.52 -9.32 18.39
CA LEU A 130 1.11 -8.92 17.12
C LEU A 130 0.99 -7.40 16.88
N MET A 131 -0.11 -6.78 17.31
CA MET A 131 -0.27 -5.32 17.24
C MET A 131 0.80 -4.58 18.07
N LYS A 132 1.19 -5.13 19.22
CA LYS A 132 2.30 -4.56 20.01
C LYS A 132 3.62 -4.64 19.24
N ALA A 133 3.81 -5.69 18.46
CA ALA A 133 5.02 -5.94 17.68
C ALA A 133 5.20 -4.97 16.49
N ALA A 134 4.16 -4.26 16.08
CA ALA A 134 4.28 -3.17 15.11
C ALA A 134 5.02 -1.95 15.67
N HIS A 135 5.02 -1.76 17.00
CA HIS A 135 5.58 -0.59 17.65
C HIS A 135 6.76 -0.90 18.58
N ARG A 136 6.96 -2.16 18.90
CA ARG A 136 8.03 -2.63 19.78
C ARG A 136 8.71 -3.84 19.17
N SER A 137 10.02 -3.97 19.37
CA SER A 137 10.72 -5.19 18.99
C SER A 137 10.18 -6.39 19.74
N MET A 138 9.98 -7.49 19.03
CA MET A 138 9.56 -8.77 19.61
C MET A 138 10.74 -9.56 20.19
N THR A 139 11.96 -9.21 19.83
CA THR A 139 13.17 -9.92 20.24
C THR A 139 14.07 -9.04 21.10
N ARG A 140 14.75 -9.68 22.07
CA ARG A 140 15.80 -9.03 22.82
C ARG A 140 17.09 -9.08 21.99
N GLY A 141 17.71 -7.92 21.76
CA GLY A 141 19.00 -7.82 21.06
C GLY A 141 18.94 -7.41 19.59
N PHE A 142 17.81 -7.60 18.91
CA PHE A 142 17.63 -7.14 17.53
C PHE A 142 16.33 -6.35 17.40
N HIS A 143 16.40 -5.24 16.67
CA HIS A 143 15.20 -4.46 16.34
C HIS A 143 14.40 -5.19 15.25
N TYR A 144 13.47 -6.04 15.67
CA TYR A 144 12.54 -6.70 14.78
C TYR A 144 11.12 -6.24 15.09
N SER A 145 10.49 -5.56 14.15
CA SER A 145 9.09 -5.12 14.23
C SER A 145 8.29 -5.69 13.06
N ILE A 146 7.04 -6.05 13.31
CA ILE A 146 6.15 -6.51 12.25
C ILE A 146 5.70 -5.32 11.42
N ARG A 147 5.75 -5.46 10.10
CA ARG A 147 5.35 -4.46 9.12
C ARG A 147 4.44 -5.09 8.06
N ASP A 148 3.55 -4.28 7.53
CA ASP A 148 2.87 -4.56 6.27
C ASP A 148 3.78 -4.03 5.14
N PHE A 149 4.32 -4.94 4.34
CA PHE A 149 5.23 -4.59 3.25
C PHE A 149 4.44 -4.51 1.95
N ARG A 150 4.56 -3.36 1.29
CA ARG A 150 4.02 -3.13 -0.05
C ARG A 150 5.15 -2.79 -1.00
N LEU A 151 5.22 -3.51 -2.10
CA LEU A 151 6.17 -3.26 -3.17
C LEU A 151 5.44 -2.51 -4.29
N MET A 152 5.90 -1.30 -4.56
CA MET A 152 5.37 -0.47 -5.65
C MET A 152 6.42 -0.37 -6.75
N MET A 153 6.01 -0.64 -7.98
CA MET A 153 6.82 -0.41 -9.16
C MET A 153 6.25 0.79 -9.92
N SER A 154 7.07 1.80 -10.13
CA SER A 154 6.75 2.91 -11.01
C SER A 154 7.51 2.77 -12.32
N VAL A 155 6.81 2.97 -13.42
CA VAL A 155 7.37 2.99 -14.78
C VAL A 155 7.12 4.37 -15.34
N THR A 156 8.16 4.99 -15.89
CA THR A 156 8.07 6.32 -16.52
C THR A 156 8.78 6.32 -17.86
N ILE A 157 8.17 6.97 -18.83
CA ILE A 157 8.78 7.23 -20.14
C ILE A 157 8.85 8.74 -20.37
N PRO A 158 9.91 9.26 -21.02
CA PRO A 158 10.00 10.65 -21.40
C PRO A 158 8.96 10.96 -22.48
N GLY A 159 8.31 12.11 -22.38
CA GLY A 159 7.33 12.57 -23.38
C GLY A 159 6.40 13.64 -22.85
N ASP A 160 5.65 14.26 -23.76
CA ASP A 160 4.60 15.19 -23.40
C ASP A 160 3.29 14.43 -23.15
N GLY A 161 2.54 14.84 -22.14
CA GLY A 161 1.23 14.28 -21.82
C GLY A 161 0.18 14.40 -22.91
N GLY A 162 0.37 15.29 -23.88
CA GLY A 162 -0.45 15.44 -25.10
C GLY A 162 -0.12 14.46 -26.21
N ASP A 163 1.00 13.73 -26.13
CA ASP A 163 1.43 12.80 -27.18
C ASP A 163 0.72 11.43 -27.00
N LEU A 164 -0.33 11.23 -27.79
CA LEU A 164 -1.12 9.99 -27.81
C LEU A 164 -0.25 8.76 -28.14
N ARG A 165 0.73 8.90 -29.02
CA ARG A 165 1.61 7.82 -29.42
C ARG A 165 2.48 7.32 -28.24
N ARG A 166 3.01 8.24 -27.45
CA ARG A 166 3.77 7.91 -26.23
C ARG A 166 2.91 7.26 -25.17
N ARG A 167 1.64 7.65 -25.09
CA ARG A 167 0.67 7.01 -24.18
C ARG A 167 0.39 5.58 -24.57
N GLU A 168 0.20 5.31 -25.86
CA GLU A 168 0.02 3.95 -26.39
C GLU A 168 1.27 3.09 -26.16
N GLU A 169 2.47 3.62 -26.38
CA GLU A 169 3.73 2.93 -26.11
C GLU A 169 3.91 2.57 -24.62
N LEU A 170 3.39 3.37 -23.68
CA LEU A 170 3.46 3.09 -22.25
C LEU A 170 2.50 1.99 -21.80
N ILE A 171 1.35 1.87 -22.48
CA ILE A 171 0.27 0.95 -22.12
C ILE A 171 0.48 -0.43 -22.79
N ALA A 172 1.16 -0.48 -23.93
CA ALA A 172 1.45 -1.71 -24.67
C ALA A 172 2.46 -2.59 -23.93
#